data_8cce50220d40bcf857245474a54be6c7
#
_entry.id   8cce50220d40bcf857245474a54be6c7
#
_cell.length_a   1.000
_cell.length_b   1.000
_cell.length_c   1.000
_cell.angle_alpha   90.00
_cell.angle_beta   90.00
_cell.angle_gamma   90.00
#
_symmetry.space_group_name_H-M   'P 1'
#
loop_
_entity.id
_entity.type
_entity.pdbx_description
1 polymer ?
#
loop_
_entity_poly.entity_id
_entity_poly.type
_entity_poly.pdbx_seq_one_letter_code
_entity_poly.pdbx_strand_id
1 'polypeptide(L)'
;MVNAHNHSNENWFRGMWDNLPLEPWMLFSYPALAAPAQSPDEIYLRTLVGAIEQLRSGATCVVDFIYELDGFTTESLDAVVRAYRDAGLRALIALGIGDRAYHETVILEEGLVSRDLIDRLEQDKPPTWPEWERFCREAVSRFHRPDEGISIALGPSGPQRCTDEMLAGCAALADELDLVIHIHVLETRMQAVSGQQLYGKTLVEHMDAIGFLSPRVCFAHGIWLTPLEIDLVREHGVTVAHNPASNLKLGSGLAAVPRLLAEGVNVALGTDGMSSNDGLDMFASLKLASLVHKLWGIDYEQWLGAKEAWRLATIGGAPAAGDAEGLGRIEPG
;
A
#
# COMPACT_ATOMS: atom_id res chain seq x y z
N MET A 1 13.20 -6.61 -11.06
CA MET A 1 12.82 -5.47 -10.18
C MET A 1 11.76 -5.94 -9.19
N VAL A 2 11.63 -5.24 -8.07
CA VAL A 2 10.56 -5.42 -7.07
C VAL A 2 9.59 -4.25 -7.20
N ASN A 3 8.33 -4.52 -7.53
CA ASN A 3 7.25 -3.53 -7.45
C ASN A 3 6.75 -3.50 -6.00
N ALA A 4 7.12 -2.47 -5.24
CA ALA A 4 6.92 -2.44 -3.80
C ALA A 4 5.50 -2.02 -3.35
N HIS A 5 4.61 -1.71 -4.28
CA HIS A 5 3.20 -1.39 -4.01
C HIS A 5 2.35 -1.46 -5.26
N ASN A 6 1.27 -2.20 -5.19
CA ASN A 6 0.30 -2.40 -6.26
C ASN A 6 -1.08 -2.74 -5.67
N HIS A 7 -2.14 -2.58 -6.47
CA HIS A 7 -3.51 -2.99 -6.19
C HIS A 7 -4.07 -3.81 -7.35
N SER A 8 -3.97 -5.15 -7.29
CA SER A 8 -4.45 -6.00 -8.40
C SER A 8 -5.97 -5.95 -8.59
N ASN A 9 -6.71 -5.61 -7.54
CA ASN A 9 -8.15 -5.41 -7.63
C ASN A 9 -8.57 -4.24 -8.52
N GLU A 10 -7.65 -3.32 -8.84
CA GLU A 10 -7.88 -2.16 -9.71
C GLU A 10 -7.53 -2.39 -11.19
N ASN A 11 -7.03 -3.57 -11.57
CA ASN A 11 -6.47 -3.79 -12.89
C ASN A 11 -7.45 -3.58 -14.06
N TRP A 12 -8.76 -3.64 -13.80
CA TRP A 12 -9.78 -3.33 -14.80
C TRP A 12 -10.23 -1.86 -14.82
N PHE A 13 -9.69 -1.04 -13.92
CA PHE A 13 -10.13 0.35 -13.75
C PHE A 13 -9.24 1.36 -14.47
N ARG A 14 -8.34 0.89 -15.33
CA ARG A 14 -7.45 1.75 -16.12
C ARG A 14 -8.24 2.78 -16.91
N GLY A 15 -7.91 4.07 -16.74
CA GLY A 15 -8.51 5.19 -17.45
C GLY A 15 -9.97 5.48 -17.11
N MET A 16 -10.55 4.85 -16.09
CA MET A 16 -11.95 5.07 -15.70
C MET A 16 -12.16 6.39 -14.98
N TRP A 17 -11.19 6.84 -14.19
CA TRP A 17 -11.30 8.08 -13.43
C TRP A 17 -10.10 8.97 -13.67
N ASP A 18 -10.38 10.26 -13.87
CA ASP A 18 -9.38 11.29 -14.10
C ASP A 18 -9.70 12.55 -13.29
N ASN A 19 -8.66 13.32 -12.95
CA ASN A 19 -8.78 14.60 -12.25
C ASN A 19 -9.51 14.54 -10.90
N LEU A 20 -9.36 13.46 -10.14
CA LEU A 20 -9.93 13.29 -8.80
C LEU A 20 -8.80 13.21 -7.77
N PRO A 21 -8.87 13.97 -6.66
CA PRO A 21 -8.03 13.70 -5.50
C PRO A 21 -8.47 12.41 -4.80
N LEU A 22 -7.59 11.85 -3.96
CA LEU A 22 -7.76 10.52 -3.36
C LEU A 22 -9.13 10.30 -2.73
N GLU A 23 -9.60 11.22 -1.91
CA GLU A 23 -10.81 11.01 -1.11
C GLU A 23 -12.07 10.90 -2.00
N PRO A 24 -12.32 11.80 -2.98
CA PRO A 24 -13.38 11.57 -3.97
C PRO A 24 -13.13 10.36 -4.87
N TRP A 25 -11.87 10.12 -5.30
CA TRP A 25 -11.52 8.98 -6.13
C TRP A 25 -11.88 7.65 -5.44
N MET A 26 -11.65 7.53 -4.14
CA MET A 26 -12.02 6.35 -3.37
C MET A 26 -13.52 6.05 -3.38
N LEU A 27 -14.37 7.06 -3.40
CA LEU A 27 -15.83 6.86 -3.47
C LEU A 27 -16.28 6.21 -4.79
N PHE A 28 -15.51 6.39 -5.86
CA PHE A 28 -15.77 5.77 -7.16
C PHE A 28 -15.06 4.43 -7.33
N SER A 29 -13.84 4.32 -6.85
CA SER A 29 -13.02 3.10 -6.98
C SER A 29 -13.44 2.01 -5.98
N TYR A 30 -13.91 2.43 -4.80
CA TYR A 30 -14.31 1.56 -3.69
C TYR A 30 -15.69 1.98 -3.15
N PRO A 31 -16.76 1.84 -3.97
CA PRO A 31 -18.09 2.31 -3.59
C PRO A 31 -18.67 1.44 -2.48
N ALA A 32 -18.78 1.97 -1.26
CA ALA A 32 -19.23 1.25 -0.08
C ALA A 32 -20.66 0.67 -0.20
N LEU A 33 -21.53 1.27 -1.01
CA LEU A 33 -22.95 0.88 -1.10
C LEU A 33 -23.33 0.19 -2.42
N ALA A 34 -22.40 0.05 -3.35
CA ALA A 34 -22.73 -0.40 -4.72
C ALA A 34 -21.59 -1.22 -5.37
N ALA A 35 -20.69 -1.80 -4.58
CA ALA A 35 -19.63 -2.64 -5.10
C ALA A 35 -20.22 -3.90 -5.75
N PRO A 36 -19.96 -4.16 -7.04
CA PRO A 36 -20.37 -5.43 -7.63
C PRO A 36 -19.47 -6.55 -7.10
N ALA A 37 -20.08 -7.62 -6.62
CA ALA A 37 -19.36 -8.85 -6.32
C ALA A 37 -18.67 -9.36 -7.58
N GLN A 38 -17.41 -9.75 -7.47
CA GLN A 38 -16.64 -10.36 -8.55
C GLN A 38 -16.54 -11.86 -8.33
N SER A 39 -16.76 -12.63 -9.37
CA SER A 39 -16.56 -14.08 -9.33
C SER A 39 -15.07 -14.43 -9.18
N PRO A 40 -14.72 -15.60 -8.63
CA PRO A 40 -13.32 -16.05 -8.56
C PRO A 40 -12.61 -16.07 -9.93
N ASP A 41 -13.33 -16.32 -11.03
CA ASP A 41 -12.75 -16.29 -12.37
C ASP A 41 -12.43 -14.85 -12.82
N GLU A 42 -13.27 -13.87 -12.50
CA GLU A 42 -13.00 -12.46 -12.75
C GLU A 42 -11.81 -11.98 -11.92
N ILE A 43 -11.75 -12.34 -10.64
CA ILE A 43 -10.62 -12.03 -9.74
C ILE A 43 -9.32 -12.62 -10.29
N TYR A 44 -9.34 -13.89 -10.71
CA TYR A 44 -8.20 -14.54 -11.34
C TYR A 44 -7.74 -13.79 -12.59
N LEU A 45 -8.65 -13.47 -13.51
CA LEU A 45 -8.32 -12.81 -14.77
C LEU A 45 -7.77 -11.40 -14.57
N ARG A 46 -8.39 -10.58 -13.69
CA ARG A 46 -7.88 -9.22 -13.41
C ARG A 46 -6.47 -9.26 -12.84
N THR A 47 -6.20 -10.19 -11.92
CA THR A 47 -4.90 -10.34 -11.30
C THR A 47 -3.86 -10.84 -12.30
N LEU A 48 -4.20 -11.84 -13.13
CA LEU A 48 -3.33 -12.39 -14.14
C LEU A 48 -2.91 -11.35 -15.20
N VAL A 49 -3.84 -10.53 -15.66
CA VAL A 49 -3.54 -9.45 -16.63
C VAL A 49 -2.52 -8.47 -16.07
N GLY A 50 -2.70 -8.03 -14.82
CA GLY A 50 -1.73 -7.16 -14.14
C GLY A 50 -0.39 -7.83 -13.90
N ALA A 51 -0.36 -9.10 -13.51
CA ALA A 51 0.87 -9.87 -13.33
C ALA A 51 1.68 -9.98 -14.64
N ILE A 52 1.01 -10.23 -15.77
CA ILE A 52 1.64 -10.27 -17.10
C ILE A 52 2.23 -8.90 -17.47
N GLU A 53 1.52 -7.80 -17.22
CA GLU A 53 2.03 -6.46 -17.52
C GLU A 53 3.28 -6.14 -16.68
N GLN A 54 3.28 -6.47 -15.40
CA GLN A 54 4.42 -6.30 -14.52
C GLN A 54 5.63 -7.13 -14.95
N LEU A 55 5.45 -8.40 -15.29
CA LEU A 55 6.52 -9.25 -15.83
C LEU A 55 7.12 -8.66 -17.12
N ARG A 56 6.29 -8.16 -18.02
CA ARG A 56 6.74 -7.53 -19.28
C ARG A 56 7.50 -6.23 -19.05
N SER A 57 7.28 -5.54 -17.93
CA SER A 57 8.04 -4.37 -17.51
C SER A 57 9.27 -4.71 -16.65
N GLY A 58 9.56 -6.01 -16.45
CA GLY A 58 10.76 -6.48 -15.75
C GLY A 58 10.60 -6.57 -14.23
N ALA A 59 9.40 -6.48 -13.69
CA ALA A 59 9.14 -6.85 -12.30
C ALA A 59 9.20 -8.39 -12.16
N THR A 60 9.90 -8.87 -11.15
CA THR A 60 10.00 -10.30 -10.80
C THR A 60 9.41 -10.61 -9.45
N CYS A 61 9.01 -9.55 -8.72
CA CYS A 61 8.30 -9.61 -7.46
C CYS A 61 7.38 -8.40 -7.34
N VAL A 62 6.22 -8.59 -6.72
CA VAL A 62 5.24 -7.55 -6.42
C VAL A 62 4.78 -7.62 -4.97
N VAL A 63 4.61 -6.46 -4.34
CA VAL A 63 3.82 -6.29 -3.13
C VAL A 63 2.43 -5.84 -3.55
N ASP A 64 1.47 -6.74 -3.46
CA ASP A 64 0.09 -6.52 -3.90
C ASP A 64 -0.81 -6.28 -2.70
N PHE A 65 -1.22 -5.04 -2.49
CA PHE A 65 -2.17 -4.66 -1.45
C PHE A 65 -3.58 -4.79 -2.00
N ILE A 66 -4.25 -5.89 -1.70
CA ILE A 66 -5.56 -6.18 -2.25
C ILE A 66 -6.70 -5.77 -1.32
N TYR A 67 -7.78 -5.28 -1.93
CA TYR A 67 -9.10 -5.16 -1.30
C TYR A 67 -10.08 -6.05 -2.05
N GLU A 68 -11.03 -6.67 -1.33
CA GLU A 68 -12.22 -7.26 -1.94
C GLU A 68 -13.45 -6.47 -1.49
N LEU A 69 -14.13 -5.87 -2.44
CA LEU A 69 -15.19 -4.88 -2.18
C LEU A 69 -16.42 -5.46 -1.49
N ASP A 70 -16.69 -6.73 -1.72
CA ASP A 70 -17.75 -7.52 -1.09
C ASP A 70 -17.23 -8.38 0.08
N GLY A 71 -16.00 -8.11 0.52
CA GLY A 71 -15.31 -8.84 1.57
C GLY A 71 -14.48 -10.02 1.07
N PHE A 72 -13.45 -10.36 1.83
CA PHE A 72 -12.59 -11.49 1.51
C PHE A 72 -13.29 -12.82 1.74
N THR A 73 -13.14 -13.71 0.77
CA THR A 73 -13.41 -15.14 0.93
C THR A 73 -12.15 -15.95 0.66
N THR A 74 -12.15 -17.22 1.11
CA THR A 74 -11.05 -18.13 0.77
C THR A 74 -10.92 -18.31 -0.74
N GLU A 75 -12.03 -18.35 -1.44
CA GLU A 75 -12.13 -18.54 -2.90
C GLU A 75 -11.59 -17.31 -3.65
N SER A 76 -11.88 -16.08 -3.17
CA SER A 76 -11.34 -14.86 -3.77
C SER A 76 -9.82 -14.80 -3.62
N LEU A 77 -9.29 -15.13 -2.44
CA LEU A 77 -7.85 -15.16 -2.20
C LEU A 77 -7.14 -16.27 -2.99
N ASP A 78 -7.76 -17.47 -3.09
CA ASP A 78 -7.23 -18.55 -3.94
C ASP A 78 -7.11 -18.12 -5.41
N ALA A 79 -8.08 -17.38 -5.93
CA ALA A 79 -8.04 -16.86 -7.30
C ALA A 79 -6.86 -15.91 -7.53
N VAL A 80 -6.57 -15.00 -6.59
CA VAL A 80 -5.39 -14.11 -6.63
C VAL A 80 -4.10 -14.94 -6.61
N VAL A 81 -3.98 -15.87 -5.68
CA VAL A 81 -2.80 -16.73 -5.51
C VAL A 81 -2.54 -17.56 -6.78
N ARG A 82 -3.58 -18.18 -7.33
CA ARG A 82 -3.46 -18.95 -8.60
C ARG A 82 -2.98 -18.08 -9.75
N ALA A 83 -3.50 -16.87 -9.88
CA ALA A 83 -3.09 -15.96 -10.95
C ALA A 83 -1.60 -15.63 -10.89
N TYR A 84 -1.05 -15.35 -9.72
CA TYR A 84 0.38 -15.11 -9.55
C TYR A 84 1.24 -16.35 -9.79
N ARG A 85 0.80 -17.52 -9.33
CA ARG A 85 1.46 -18.80 -9.61
C ARG A 85 1.50 -19.11 -11.10
N ASP A 86 0.37 -18.98 -11.79
CA ASP A 86 0.27 -19.26 -13.22
C ASP A 86 1.05 -18.25 -14.07
N ALA A 87 1.14 -16.99 -13.63
CA ALA A 87 2.01 -15.98 -14.24
C ALA A 87 3.50 -16.26 -13.99
N GLY A 88 3.85 -16.97 -12.92
CA GLY A 88 5.24 -17.14 -12.47
C GLY A 88 5.83 -15.86 -11.86
N LEU A 89 4.98 -14.96 -11.34
CA LEU A 89 5.40 -13.73 -10.66
C LEU A 89 5.38 -13.97 -9.14
N ARG A 90 6.52 -13.74 -8.48
CA ARG A 90 6.58 -13.75 -7.02
C ARG A 90 5.70 -12.64 -6.43
N ALA A 91 4.88 -12.95 -5.43
CA ALA A 91 3.97 -12.00 -4.83
C ALA A 91 3.95 -12.07 -3.30
N LEU A 92 4.07 -10.90 -2.66
CA LEU A 92 3.68 -10.67 -1.28
C LEU A 92 2.26 -10.05 -1.31
N ILE A 93 1.27 -10.80 -0.88
CA ILE A 93 -0.13 -10.39 -0.91
C ILE A 93 -0.50 -9.82 0.46
N ALA A 94 -0.63 -8.48 0.52
CA ALA A 94 -1.05 -7.76 1.71
C ALA A 94 -2.58 -7.66 1.74
N LEU A 95 -3.19 -8.25 2.76
CA LEU A 95 -4.64 -8.29 2.94
C LEU A 95 -5.13 -6.92 3.42
N GLY A 96 -5.83 -6.19 2.57
CA GLY A 96 -6.35 -4.84 2.86
C GLY A 96 -7.50 -4.89 3.86
N ILE A 97 -7.22 -4.62 5.13
CA ILE A 97 -8.14 -4.72 6.26
C ILE A 97 -8.32 -3.38 6.97
N GLY A 98 -9.48 -3.20 7.61
CA GLY A 98 -9.81 -2.02 8.40
C GLY A 98 -11.05 -2.28 9.24
N ASP A 99 -11.17 -1.61 10.39
CA ASP A 99 -12.26 -1.76 11.33
C ASP A 99 -12.96 -0.45 11.68
N ARG A 100 -12.64 0.64 10.92
CA ARG A 100 -13.39 1.90 10.94
C ARG A 100 -14.07 2.13 9.59
N ALA A 101 -15.33 2.54 9.63
CA ALA A 101 -16.07 2.86 8.43
C ALA A 101 -15.44 4.07 7.70
N TYR A 102 -15.46 4.08 6.37
CA TYR A 102 -14.77 5.11 5.58
C TYR A 102 -15.22 6.54 5.94
N HIS A 103 -16.52 6.75 6.13
CA HIS A 103 -17.08 8.06 6.47
C HIS A 103 -16.62 8.62 7.84
N GLU A 104 -16.17 7.75 8.76
CA GLU A 104 -15.59 8.15 10.05
C GLU A 104 -14.13 8.63 9.91
N THR A 105 -13.50 8.32 8.79
CA THR A 105 -12.07 8.57 8.54
C THR A 105 -11.80 9.78 7.65
N VAL A 106 -12.87 10.37 7.11
CA VAL A 106 -12.85 11.55 6.24
C VAL A 106 -13.45 12.73 7.00
N ILE A 107 -12.81 13.89 6.92
CA ILE A 107 -13.32 15.12 7.52
C ILE A 107 -14.50 15.61 6.68
N LEU A 108 -15.70 15.40 7.16
CA LEU A 108 -16.92 15.90 6.54
C LEU A 108 -17.43 17.11 7.32
N GLU A 109 -17.70 18.21 6.61
CA GLU A 109 -18.42 19.35 7.20
C GLU A 109 -19.86 18.93 7.53
N GLU A 110 -20.38 19.44 8.65
CA GLU A 110 -21.75 19.16 9.08
C GLU A 110 -22.75 19.60 7.99
N GLY A 111 -23.64 18.69 7.60
CA GLY A 111 -24.64 18.91 6.55
C GLY A 111 -24.16 18.73 5.11
N LEU A 112 -22.87 18.42 4.87
CA LEU A 112 -22.37 18.12 3.54
C LEU A 112 -22.92 16.79 2.98
N VAL A 113 -23.15 15.83 3.86
CA VAL A 113 -23.71 14.51 3.54
C VAL A 113 -25.08 14.38 4.20
N SER A 114 -26.07 13.85 3.48
CA SER A 114 -27.42 13.67 4.02
C SER A 114 -27.41 12.65 5.17
N ARG A 115 -28.25 12.88 6.18
CA ARG A 115 -28.39 11.95 7.33
C ARG A 115 -28.78 10.54 6.87
N ASP A 116 -29.69 10.44 5.89
CA ASP A 116 -30.12 9.15 5.31
C ASP A 116 -28.92 8.35 4.73
N LEU A 117 -27.98 9.04 4.07
CA LEU A 117 -26.79 8.39 3.54
C LEU A 117 -25.85 7.92 4.65
N ILE A 118 -25.65 8.75 5.70
CA ILE A 118 -24.87 8.36 6.87
C ILE A 118 -25.50 7.15 7.56
N ASP A 119 -26.82 7.18 7.82
CA ASP A 119 -27.53 6.08 8.47
C ASP A 119 -27.40 4.75 7.66
N ARG A 120 -27.33 4.82 6.33
CA ARG A 120 -27.09 3.65 5.47
C ARG A 120 -25.65 3.16 5.57
N LEU A 121 -24.67 4.06 5.61
CA LEU A 121 -23.24 3.70 5.78
C LEU A 121 -22.98 3.10 7.16
N GLU A 122 -23.66 3.58 8.22
CA GLU A 122 -23.55 3.05 9.58
C GLU A 122 -24.14 1.62 9.74
N GLN A 123 -24.96 1.17 8.79
CA GLN A 123 -25.50 -0.19 8.77
C GLN A 123 -24.49 -1.21 8.28
N ASP A 124 -23.55 -0.80 7.43
CA ASP A 124 -22.49 -1.62 6.88
C ASP A 124 -21.21 -1.49 7.75
N LYS A 125 -21.22 -2.17 8.89
CA LYS A 125 -20.09 -2.13 9.82
C LYS A 125 -18.94 -2.99 9.31
N PRO A 126 -17.71 -2.46 9.27
CA PRO A 126 -16.55 -3.27 8.96
C PRO A 126 -16.35 -4.36 10.01
N PRO A 127 -15.71 -5.49 9.64
CA PRO A 127 -15.38 -6.55 10.58
C PRO A 127 -14.46 -6.03 11.70
N THR A 128 -14.62 -6.59 12.89
CA THR A 128 -13.79 -6.30 14.06
C THR A 128 -12.40 -6.95 13.95
N TRP A 129 -11.43 -6.50 14.77
CA TRP A 129 -10.10 -7.12 14.79
C TRP A 129 -10.12 -8.64 15.02
N PRO A 130 -10.87 -9.21 15.99
CA PRO A 130 -10.92 -10.67 16.16
C PRO A 130 -11.42 -11.44 14.93
N GLU A 131 -12.31 -10.84 14.12
CA GLU A 131 -12.79 -11.44 12.87
C GLU A 131 -11.71 -11.37 11.79
N TRP A 132 -11.02 -10.25 11.67
CA TRP A 132 -9.88 -10.08 10.77
C TRP A 132 -8.70 -10.98 11.15
N GLU A 133 -8.35 -11.07 12.43
CA GLU A 133 -7.28 -11.96 12.92
C GLU A 133 -7.52 -13.41 12.50
N ARG A 134 -8.74 -13.91 12.72
CA ARG A 134 -9.11 -15.27 12.31
C ARG A 134 -8.92 -15.49 10.82
N PHE A 135 -9.38 -14.54 9.97
CA PHE A 135 -9.21 -14.60 8.53
C PHE A 135 -7.72 -14.56 8.13
N CYS A 136 -6.94 -13.65 8.70
CA CYS A 136 -5.50 -13.54 8.43
C CYS A 136 -4.76 -14.84 8.78
N ARG A 137 -5.04 -15.43 9.93
CA ARG A 137 -4.45 -16.73 10.34
C ARG A 137 -4.82 -17.85 9.37
N GLU A 138 -6.05 -17.90 8.91
CA GLU A 138 -6.48 -18.88 7.90
C GLU A 138 -5.76 -18.65 6.56
N ALA A 139 -5.68 -17.42 6.09
CA ALA A 139 -4.98 -17.05 4.86
C ALA A 139 -3.49 -17.43 4.91
N VAL A 140 -2.81 -17.13 6.02
CA VAL A 140 -1.41 -17.53 6.24
C VAL A 140 -1.27 -19.04 6.23
N SER A 141 -2.09 -19.76 6.98
CA SER A 141 -2.04 -21.23 7.04
C SER A 141 -2.17 -21.88 5.66
N ARG A 142 -3.04 -21.34 4.80
CA ARG A 142 -3.34 -21.91 3.48
C ARG A 142 -2.37 -21.47 2.39
N PHE A 143 -1.99 -20.20 2.36
CA PHE A 143 -1.40 -19.59 1.18
C PHE A 143 0.02 -19.05 1.38
N HIS A 144 0.50 -18.88 2.63
CA HIS A 144 1.85 -18.38 2.86
C HIS A 144 2.87 -19.48 2.55
N ARG A 145 3.48 -19.40 1.36
CA ARG A 145 4.46 -20.36 0.82
C ARG A 145 5.61 -19.57 0.17
N PRO A 146 6.51 -18.93 0.95
CA PRO A 146 7.59 -18.10 0.43
C PRO A 146 8.54 -18.86 -0.49
N ASP A 147 8.78 -20.14 -0.21
CA ASP A 147 9.56 -21.05 -1.03
C ASP A 147 8.95 -21.33 -2.42
N GLU A 148 7.62 -21.21 -2.55
CA GLU A 148 6.89 -21.24 -3.83
C GLU A 148 6.70 -19.84 -4.46
N GLY A 149 7.24 -18.80 -3.85
CA GLY A 149 7.15 -17.42 -4.32
C GLY A 149 5.84 -16.70 -3.96
N ILE A 150 5.03 -17.24 -3.05
CA ILE A 150 3.80 -16.59 -2.56
C ILE A 150 3.90 -16.36 -1.06
N SER A 151 3.80 -15.11 -0.65
CA SER A 151 3.77 -14.71 0.76
C SER A 151 2.50 -13.94 1.08
N ILE A 152 2.01 -14.07 2.30
CA ILE A 152 0.90 -13.26 2.84
C ILE A 152 1.50 -12.22 3.78
N ALA A 153 0.97 -11.01 3.73
CA ALA A 153 1.28 -9.91 4.63
C ALA A 153 0.00 -9.32 5.23
N LEU A 154 0.15 -8.59 6.32
CA LEU A 154 -0.95 -7.84 6.90
C LEU A 154 -1.02 -6.45 6.24
N GLY A 155 -2.23 -6.05 5.85
CA GLY A 155 -2.49 -4.80 5.16
C GLY A 155 -3.48 -3.90 5.92
N PRO A 156 -3.19 -3.41 7.16
CA PRO A 156 -4.04 -2.39 7.73
C PRO A 156 -4.13 -1.20 6.79
N SER A 157 -5.36 -0.80 6.45
CA SER A 157 -5.63 0.13 5.33
C SER A 157 -4.95 1.49 5.49
N GLY A 158 -4.92 1.99 6.71
CA GLY A 158 -4.26 3.23 7.10
C GLY A 158 -4.47 3.50 8.59
N PRO A 159 -3.60 4.28 9.28
CA PRO A 159 -3.70 4.50 10.73
C PRO A 159 -5.06 5.11 11.13
N GLN A 160 -5.63 5.98 10.30
CA GLN A 160 -6.92 6.59 10.55
C GLN A 160 -8.11 5.64 10.30
N ARG A 161 -7.89 4.52 9.59
CA ARG A 161 -8.91 3.53 9.21
C ARG A 161 -8.92 2.30 10.10
N CYS A 162 -8.01 2.26 11.07
CA CYS A 162 -7.85 1.16 12.01
C CYS A 162 -7.95 1.67 13.45
N THR A 163 -8.55 0.87 14.33
CA THR A 163 -8.49 1.13 15.77
C THR A 163 -7.10 0.79 16.32
N ASP A 164 -6.79 1.29 17.52
CA ASP A 164 -5.55 0.93 18.23
C ASP A 164 -5.50 -0.58 18.52
N GLU A 165 -6.63 -1.21 18.81
CA GLU A 165 -6.75 -2.66 18.98
C GLU A 165 -6.30 -3.41 17.72
N MET A 166 -6.77 -2.97 16.56
CA MET A 166 -6.40 -3.57 15.28
C MET A 166 -4.94 -3.34 14.94
N LEU A 167 -4.42 -2.13 15.10
CA LEU A 167 -3.01 -1.83 14.82
C LEU A 167 -2.09 -2.65 15.74
N ALA A 168 -2.35 -2.66 17.06
CA ALA A 168 -1.59 -3.45 18.01
C ALA A 168 -1.69 -4.97 17.73
N GLY A 169 -2.89 -5.42 17.35
CA GLY A 169 -3.13 -6.81 16.96
C GLY A 169 -2.37 -7.20 15.69
N CYS A 170 -2.33 -6.32 14.68
CA CYS A 170 -1.51 -6.55 13.48
C CYS A 170 -0.01 -6.64 13.82
N ALA A 171 0.50 -5.75 14.67
CA ALA A 171 1.90 -5.80 15.09
C ALA A 171 2.23 -7.12 15.80
N ALA A 172 1.39 -7.51 16.77
CA ALA A 172 1.58 -8.77 17.51
C ALA A 172 1.49 -10.01 16.60
N LEU A 173 0.52 -10.04 15.68
CA LEU A 173 0.37 -11.15 14.74
C LEU A 173 1.54 -11.23 13.74
N ALA A 174 2.05 -10.08 13.29
CA ALA A 174 3.21 -10.01 12.41
C ALA A 174 4.48 -10.53 13.10
N ASP A 175 4.67 -10.21 14.37
CA ASP A 175 5.79 -10.74 15.15
C ASP A 175 5.67 -12.23 15.40
N GLU A 176 4.46 -12.73 15.72
CA GLU A 176 4.20 -14.16 15.96
C GLU A 176 4.46 -15.02 14.73
N LEU A 177 4.01 -14.55 13.55
CA LEU A 177 4.02 -15.33 12.30
C LEU A 177 5.11 -14.95 11.31
N ASP A 178 6.01 -14.05 11.70
CA ASP A 178 7.11 -13.53 10.86
C ASP A 178 6.62 -12.87 9.55
N LEU A 179 5.61 -12.00 9.66
CA LEU A 179 4.98 -11.35 8.51
C LEU A 179 5.44 -9.90 8.33
N VAL A 180 5.34 -9.41 7.11
CA VAL A 180 5.42 -7.97 6.77
C VAL A 180 4.08 -7.30 7.06
N ILE A 181 4.12 -6.04 7.44
CA ILE A 181 2.95 -5.14 7.50
C ILE A 181 3.12 -4.08 6.41
N HIS A 182 2.15 -3.98 5.52
CA HIS A 182 2.11 -2.95 4.49
C HIS A 182 0.91 -2.02 4.75
N ILE A 183 1.12 -0.70 4.83
CA ILE A 183 0.11 0.25 5.29
C ILE A 183 0.22 1.58 4.54
N HIS A 184 -0.91 2.20 4.15
CA HIS A 184 -0.93 3.54 3.55
C HIS A 184 -0.76 4.61 4.64
N VAL A 185 0.26 5.45 4.51
CA VAL A 185 0.55 6.48 5.52
C VAL A 185 0.85 7.82 4.85
N LEU A 186 0.14 8.86 5.30
CA LEU A 186 0.40 10.26 4.91
C LEU A 186 0.44 10.46 3.39
N GLU A 187 -0.48 9.83 2.69
CA GLU A 187 -0.64 9.99 1.25
C GLU A 187 -1.21 11.36 0.89
N THR A 188 -2.18 11.87 1.68
CA THR A 188 -2.80 13.17 1.46
C THR A 188 -2.62 14.11 2.65
N ARG A 189 -2.86 15.41 2.42
CA ARG A 189 -2.91 16.41 3.50
C ARG A 189 -4.04 16.13 4.49
N MET A 190 -5.14 15.53 4.05
CA MET A 190 -6.24 15.15 4.92
C MET A 190 -5.77 14.13 5.96
N GLN A 191 -4.98 13.14 5.56
CA GLN A 191 -4.40 12.17 6.50
C GLN A 191 -3.47 12.84 7.52
N ALA A 192 -2.68 13.84 7.12
CA ALA A 192 -1.84 14.60 8.05
C ALA A 192 -2.68 15.38 9.09
N VAL A 193 -3.82 15.95 8.67
CA VAL A 193 -4.74 16.66 9.57
C VAL A 193 -5.52 15.69 10.47
N SER A 194 -5.92 14.54 9.96
CA SER A 194 -6.71 13.55 10.71
C SER A 194 -5.98 13.03 11.95
N GLY A 195 -4.65 12.93 11.92
CA GLY A 195 -3.86 12.55 13.08
C GLY A 195 -4.06 13.51 14.27
N GLN A 196 -4.01 14.82 14.00
CA GLN A 196 -4.26 15.82 15.03
C GLN A 196 -5.69 15.77 15.57
N GLN A 197 -6.66 15.51 14.71
CA GLN A 197 -8.07 15.43 15.13
C GLN A 197 -8.38 14.17 15.93
N LEU A 198 -7.86 13.02 15.50
CA LEU A 198 -8.15 11.74 16.13
C LEU A 198 -7.36 11.51 17.41
N TYR A 199 -6.09 11.96 17.44
CA TYR A 199 -5.12 11.56 18.47
C TYR A 199 -4.43 12.73 19.18
N GLY A 200 -4.63 14.00 18.72
CA GLY A 200 -3.91 15.17 19.24
C GLY A 200 -2.40 15.14 18.95
N LYS A 201 -1.96 14.31 18.02
CA LYS A 201 -0.58 14.15 17.54
C LYS A 201 -0.59 13.71 16.08
N THR A 202 0.56 13.59 15.43
CA THR A 202 0.61 13.07 14.06
C THR A 202 0.31 11.58 14.02
N LEU A 203 -0.04 11.06 12.84
CA LEU A 203 -0.33 9.63 12.67
C LEU A 203 0.90 8.76 12.98
N VAL A 204 2.10 9.20 12.60
CA VAL A 204 3.34 8.44 12.84
C VAL A 204 3.74 8.48 14.31
N GLU A 205 3.62 9.66 14.98
CA GLU A 205 3.81 9.76 16.43
C GLU A 205 2.83 8.88 17.21
N HIS A 206 1.60 8.74 16.69
CA HIS A 206 0.61 7.84 17.31
C HIS A 206 1.00 6.38 17.14
N MET A 207 1.38 5.96 15.94
CA MET A 207 1.86 4.60 15.67
C MET A 207 3.09 4.24 16.49
N ASP A 208 4.03 5.17 16.65
CA ASP A 208 5.18 5.00 17.56
C ASP A 208 4.73 4.79 19.01
N ALA A 209 3.85 5.66 19.50
CA ALA A 209 3.37 5.60 20.89
C ALA A 209 2.64 4.29 21.25
N ILE A 210 2.00 3.62 20.28
CA ILE A 210 1.34 2.32 20.48
C ILE A 210 2.26 1.12 20.14
N GLY A 211 3.52 1.36 19.77
CA GLY A 211 4.50 0.32 19.46
C GLY A 211 4.29 -0.40 18.12
N PHE A 212 3.64 0.25 17.17
CA PHE A 212 3.36 -0.34 15.85
C PHE A 212 4.58 -0.32 14.91
N LEU A 213 5.47 0.67 15.04
CA LEU A 213 6.60 0.84 14.14
C LEU A 213 7.68 -0.22 14.38
N SER A 214 8.12 -0.86 13.29
CA SER A 214 9.20 -1.86 13.32
C SER A 214 9.81 -2.04 11.93
N PRO A 215 10.93 -2.76 11.78
CA PRO A 215 11.51 -3.05 10.45
C PRO A 215 10.60 -3.90 9.55
N ARG A 216 9.55 -4.51 10.10
CA ARG A 216 8.54 -5.26 9.34
C ARG A 216 7.54 -4.37 8.62
N VAL A 217 7.49 -3.07 8.95
CA VAL A 217 6.49 -2.14 8.43
C VAL A 217 6.99 -1.46 7.18
N CYS A 218 6.13 -1.44 6.15
CA CYS A 218 6.32 -0.66 4.93
C CYS A 218 5.18 0.35 4.79
N PHE A 219 5.52 1.63 4.73
CA PHE A 219 4.59 2.71 4.43
C PHE A 219 4.44 2.88 2.92
N ALA A 220 3.25 2.71 2.36
CA ALA A 220 2.95 3.21 1.04
C ALA A 220 2.80 4.74 1.09
N HIS A 221 3.39 5.43 0.11
CA HIS A 221 3.40 6.87 -0.15
C HIS A 221 4.32 7.71 0.75
N GLY A 222 4.04 7.89 2.03
CA GLY A 222 4.86 8.71 2.94
C GLY A 222 5.10 10.15 2.45
N ILE A 223 4.10 10.78 1.78
CA ILE A 223 4.26 12.07 1.10
C ILE A 223 4.43 13.22 2.08
N TRP A 224 3.62 13.22 3.13
CA TRP A 224 3.49 14.34 4.06
C TRP A 224 4.24 14.12 5.39
N LEU A 225 5.28 13.29 5.36
CA LEU A 225 6.15 13.06 6.53
C LEU A 225 6.85 14.35 6.93
N THR A 226 6.71 14.73 8.20
CA THR A 226 7.46 15.81 8.83
C THR A 226 8.91 15.39 9.13
N PRO A 227 9.83 16.33 9.42
CA PRO A 227 11.18 15.98 9.84
C PRO A 227 11.25 15.01 11.03
N LEU A 228 10.43 15.23 12.04
CA LEU A 228 10.35 14.36 13.21
C LEU A 228 9.85 12.96 12.87
N GLU A 229 8.86 12.86 12.01
CA GLU A 229 8.34 11.55 11.54
C GLU A 229 9.36 10.79 10.69
N ILE A 230 10.18 11.50 9.89
CA ILE A 230 11.31 10.89 9.17
C ILE A 230 12.32 10.28 10.14
N ASP A 231 12.61 10.98 11.26
CA ASP A 231 13.48 10.44 12.31
C ASP A 231 12.90 9.15 12.91
N LEU A 232 11.60 9.12 13.24
CA LEU A 232 10.92 7.92 13.75
C LEU A 232 10.94 6.77 12.74
N VAL A 233 10.63 7.05 11.46
CA VAL A 233 10.68 6.07 10.36
C VAL A 233 12.08 5.45 10.25
N ARG A 234 13.14 6.27 10.32
CA ARG A 234 14.53 5.81 10.29
C ARG A 234 14.87 4.96 11.53
N GLU A 235 14.54 5.44 12.72
CA GLU A 235 14.89 4.81 14.01
C GLU A 235 14.27 3.42 14.14
N HIS A 236 13.04 3.25 13.65
CA HIS A 236 12.35 1.97 13.63
C HIS A 236 12.65 1.11 12.40
N GLY A 237 13.47 1.57 11.46
CA GLY A 237 13.81 0.82 10.24
C GLY A 237 12.65 0.61 9.27
N VAL A 238 11.63 1.46 9.31
CA VAL A 238 10.46 1.39 8.43
C VAL A 238 10.87 1.67 6.98
N THR A 239 10.36 0.90 6.04
CA THR A 239 10.53 1.14 4.59
C THR A 239 9.44 2.08 4.08
N VAL A 240 9.77 2.97 3.13
CA VAL A 240 8.80 3.83 2.44
C VAL A 240 8.71 3.43 0.96
N ALA A 241 7.54 3.04 0.49
CA ALA A 241 7.27 2.75 -0.92
C ALA A 241 6.80 4.02 -1.65
N HIS A 242 7.64 4.56 -2.52
CA HIS A 242 7.36 5.73 -3.33
C HIS A 242 6.57 5.36 -4.58
N ASN A 243 5.41 5.99 -4.80
CA ASN A 243 4.48 5.72 -5.89
C ASN A 243 4.29 6.99 -6.74
N PRO A 244 5.29 7.41 -7.54
CA PRO A 244 5.31 8.75 -8.13
C PRO A 244 4.15 9.03 -9.10
N ALA A 245 3.72 8.03 -9.87
CA ALA A 245 2.65 8.19 -10.84
C ALA A 245 1.29 8.45 -10.18
N SER A 246 0.93 7.59 -9.22
CA SER A 246 -0.29 7.74 -8.44
C SER A 246 -0.32 9.05 -7.65
N ASN A 247 0.78 9.34 -6.94
CA ASN A 247 0.91 10.59 -6.17
C ASN A 247 0.63 11.84 -7.02
N LEU A 248 1.07 11.84 -8.28
CA LEU A 248 0.84 12.93 -9.23
C LEU A 248 -0.57 12.90 -9.82
N LYS A 249 -1.06 11.73 -10.23
CA LYS A 249 -2.38 11.60 -10.84
C LYS A 249 -3.50 12.00 -9.88
N LEU A 250 -3.40 11.59 -8.62
CA LEU A 250 -4.36 11.95 -7.57
C LEU A 250 -4.10 13.33 -6.94
N GLY A 251 -3.07 14.05 -7.39
CA GLY A 251 -2.71 15.35 -6.81
C GLY A 251 -2.32 15.27 -5.33
N SER A 252 -1.93 14.10 -4.85
CA SER A 252 -1.59 13.84 -3.45
C SER A 252 -0.35 14.60 -2.98
N GLY A 253 0.59 14.84 -3.88
CA GLY A 253 1.84 15.57 -3.62
C GLY A 253 3.08 14.79 -4.06
N LEU A 254 4.24 15.19 -3.55
CA LEU A 254 5.52 14.55 -3.87
C LEU A 254 6.26 14.20 -2.58
N ALA A 255 6.51 12.91 -2.35
CA ALA A 255 7.30 12.45 -1.22
C ALA A 255 8.75 12.96 -1.27
N ALA A 256 9.31 13.26 -0.10
CA ALA A 256 10.65 13.85 0.05
C ALA A 256 11.77 12.82 -0.15
N VAL A 257 11.74 12.03 -1.24
CA VAL A 257 12.63 10.89 -1.46
C VAL A 257 14.12 11.25 -1.34
N PRO A 258 14.64 12.35 -1.92
CA PRO A 258 16.05 12.71 -1.72
C PRO A 258 16.40 12.91 -0.25
N ARG A 259 15.50 13.50 0.54
CA ARG A 259 15.70 13.70 1.97
C ARG A 259 15.64 12.37 2.73
N LEU A 260 14.63 11.51 2.46
CA LEU A 260 14.51 10.19 3.07
C LEU A 260 15.80 9.38 2.90
N LEU A 261 16.36 9.37 1.68
CA LEU A 261 17.62 8.69 1.38
C LEU A 261 18.81 9.31 2.10
N ALA A 262 18.90 10.64 2.17
CA ALA A 262 19.97 11.35 2.88
C ALA A 262 19.95 11.10 4.39
N GLU A 263 18.77 10.93 4.97
CA GLU A 263 18.58 10.58 6.39
C GLU A 263 18.75 9.07 6.67
N GLY A 264 18.97 8.25 5.63
CA GLY A 264 19.20 6.80 5.76
C GLY A 264 17.94 5.94 5.83
N VAL A 265 16.77 6.48 5.48
CA VAL A 265 15.53 5.70 5.36
C VAL A 265 15.60 4.80 4.13
N ASN A 266 15.20 3.54 4.26
CA ASN A 266 15.04 2.67 3.10
C ASN A 266 13.81 3.10 2.28
N VAL A 267 14.04 3.38 0.99
CA VAL A 267 12.99 3.75 0.04
C VAL A 267 12.89 2.70 -1.05
N ALA A 268 11.67 2.25 -1.30
CA ALA A 268 11.30 1.34 -2.39
C ALA A 268 10.52 2.08 -3.48
N LEU A 269 10.33 1.48 -4.65
CA LEU A 269 9.54 2.03 -5.75
C LEU A 269 8.33 1.12 -6.04
N GLY A 270 7.16 1.72 -6.14
CA GLY A 270 5.92 1.06 -6.53
C GLY A 270 5.24 1.71 -7.73
N THR A 271 4.36 0.96 -8.37
CA THR A 271 3.50 1.49 -9.44
C THR A 271 2.20 2.05 -8.90
N ASP A 272 1.74 1.52 -7.75
CA ASP A 272 0.36 1.64 -7.29
C ASP A 272 -0.65 0.94 -8.23
N GLY A 273 -1.96 1.11 -8.02
CA GLY A 273 -3.02 0.50 -8.79
C GLY A 273 -3.23 1.10 -10.17
N MET A 274 -3.84 0.34 -11.08
CA MET A 274 -4.14 0.82 -12.43
C MET A 274 -5.17 1.95 -12.48
N SER A 275 -6.02 2.10 -11.49
CA SER A 275 -6.98 3.21 -11.47
C SER A 275 -6.34 4.55 -11.06
N SER A 276 -5.21 4.49 -10.37
CA SER A 276 -4.46 5.67 -9.92
C SER A 276 -3.16 5.95 -10.72
N ASN A 277 -2.74 5.03 -11.61
CA ASN A 277 -1.53 5.17 -12.43
C ASN A 277 -1.77 4.98 -13.94
N ASP A 278 -2.82 4.23 -14.34
CA ASP A 278 -3.09 3.79 -15.70
C ASP A 278 -2.06 2.79 -16.27
N GLY A 279 -1.13 2.26 -15.48
CA GLY A 279 -0.16 1.27 -15.92
C GLY A 279 0.67 0.67 -14.79
N LEU A 280 1.23 -0.51 -15.03
CA LEU A 280 2.11 -1.22 -14.09
C LEU A 280 3.55 -1.33 -14.61
N ASP A 281 4.00 -0.32 -15.36
CA ASP A 281 5.33 -0.28 -15.95
C ASP A 281 6.37 0.27 -14.97
N MET A 282 7.23 -0.62 -14.46
CA MET A 282 8.31 -0.26 -13.53
C MET A 282 9.35 0.68 -14.16
N PHE A 283 9.61 0.62 -15.48
CA PHE A 283 10.52 1.57 -16.13
C PHE A 283 9.92 2.97 -16.24
N ALA A 284 8.59 3.06 -16.45
CA ALA A 284 7.89 4.34 -16.39
C ALA A 284 7.97 4.95 -14.97
N SER A 285 7.74 4.14 -13.94
CA SER A 285 7.88 4.56 -12.53
C SER A 285 9.31 5.00 -12.19
N LEU A 286 10.33 4.26 -12.63
CA LEU A 286 11.75 4.62 -12.50
C LEU A 286 12.07 5.97 -13.13
N LYS A 287 11.63 6.16 -14.38
CA LYS A 287 11.82 7.42 -15.10
C LYS A 287 11.18 8.57 -14.35
N LEU A 288 9.93 8.38 -13.91
CA LEU A 288 9.19 9.41 -13.22
C LEU A 288 9.85 9.76 -11.88
N ALA A 289 10.23 8.77 -11.07
CA ALA A 289 10.95 8.97 -9.81
C ALA A 289 12.24 9.80 -10.00
N SER A 290 13.02 9.54 -11.06
CA SER A 290 14.24 10.29 -11.32
C SER A 290 13.99 11.72 -11.81
N LEU A 291 12.81 12.02 -12.41
CA LEU A 291 12.53 13.33 -13.01
C LEU A 291 11.83 14.29 -12.04
N VAL A 292 10.83 13.80 -11.27
CA VAL A 292 9.98 14.68 -10.45
C VAL A 292 10.75 15.39 -9.34
N HIS A 293 11.78 14.76 -8.79
CA HIS A 293 12.58 15.33 -7.71
C HIS A 293 13.51 16.47 -8.17
N LYS A 294 13.74 16.64 -9.48
CA LYS A 294 14.51 17.77 -10.05
C LYS A 294 13.77 19.10 -9.95
N LEU A 295 12.47 19.05 -9.65
CA LEU A 295 11.66 20.26 -9.45
C LEU A 295 11.80 20.84 -8.02
N TRP A 296 12.40 20.11 -7.08
CA TRP A 296 12.43 20.46 -5.66
C TRP A 296 13.57 21.39 -5.23
N GLY A 297 14.54 21.61 -6.07
CA GLY A 297 15.64 22.51 -5.77
C GLY A 297 16.60 22.66 -6.94
N ILE A 298 17.39 23.72 -6.88
CA ILE A 298 18.39 24.04 -7.90
C ILE A 298 19.71 23.28 -7.67
N ASP A 299 19.89 22.66 -6.49
CA ASP A 299 21.10 21.88 -6.18
C ASP A 299 21.03 20.52 -6.86
N TYR A 300 21.66 20.42 -8.02
CA TYR A 300 21.66 19.20 -8.83
C TYR A 300 22.39 18.02 -8.17
N GLU A 301 23.24 18.24 -7.18
CA GLU A 301 23.95 17.19 -6.44
C GLU A 301 23.01 16.41 -5.54
N GLN A 302 21.86 16.99 -5.16
CA GLN A 302 20.82 16.35 -4.37
C GLN A 302 19.72 15.70 -5.23
N TRP A 303 19.81 15.80 -6.55
CA TRP A 303 18.80 15.18 -7.42
C TRP A 303 18.91 13.67 -7.44
N LEU A 304 17.76 13.00 -7.47
CA LEU A 304 17.70 11.56 -7.63
C LEU A 304 18.16 11.16 -9.03
N GLY A 305 19.29 10.46 -9.11
CA GLY A 305 19.87 9.99 -10.36
C GLY A 305 19.28 8.62 -10.78
N ALA A 306 19.65 8.16 -11.98
CA ALA A 306 19.17 6.88 -12.50
C ALA A 306 19.65 5.68 -11.66
N LYS A 307 20.85 5.76 -11.07
CA LYS A 307 21.39 4.71 -10.21
C LYS A 307 20.61 4.57 -8.92
N GLU A 308 20.27 5.69 -8.29
CA GLU A 308 19.44 5.71 -7.08
C GLU A 308 18.04 5.22 -7.39
N ALA A 309 17.40 5.70 -8.46
CA ALA A 309 16.08 5.23 -8.89
C ALA A 309 16.08 3.73 -9.16
N TRP A 310 17.14 3.19 -9.79
CA TRP A 310 17.30 1.75 -9.99
C TRP A 310 17.38 0.99 -8.65
N ARG A 311 18.10 1.53 -7.67
CA ARG A 311 18.16 0.94 -6.32
C ARG A 311 16.79 0.87 -5.65
N LEU A 312 15.96 1.90 -5.79
CA LEU A 312 14.59 1.90 -5.25
C LEU A 312 13.77 0.73 -5.84
N ALA A 313 13.92 0.46 -7.13
CA ALA A 313 13.19 -0.59 -7.84
C ALA A 313 13.78 -2.00 -7.68
N THR A 314 14.92 -2.13 -7.00
CA THR A 314 15.63 -3.41 -6.84
C THR A 314 15.83 -3.70 -5.36
N ILE A 315 17.04 -3.47 -4.84
CA ILE A 315 17.39 -3.77 -3.44
C ILE A 315 16.58 -2.96 -2.43
N GLY A 316 16.12 -1.74 -2.78
CA GLY A 316 15.24 -0.93 -1.92
C GLY A 316 13.87 -1.56 -1.73
N GLY A 317 13.36 -2.29 -2.75
CA GLY A 317 12.08 -3.00 -2.67
C GLY A 317 12.13 -4.32 -1.90
N ALA A 318 13.31 -4.89 -1.70
CA ALA A 318 13.48 -6.21 -1.07
C ALA A 318 12.92 -6.29 0.36
N PRO A 319 13.18 -5.33 1.27
CA PRO A 319 12.57 -5.31 2.60
C PRO A 319 11.05 -5.21 2.56
N ALA A 320 10.49 -4.40 1.64
CA ALA A 320 9.04 -4.28 1.48
C ALA A 320 8.37 -5.62 1.07
N ALA A 321 9.11 -6.47 0.36
CA ALA A 321 8.68 -7.80 -0.05
C ALA A 321 9.01 -8.91 0.98
N GLY A 322 9.54 -8.56 2.15
CA GLY A 322 9.87 -9.50 3.21
C GLY A 322 11.13 -10.34 2.99
N ASP A 323 11.96 -10.00 2.00
CA ASP A 323 13.18 -10.73 1.67
C ASP A 323 14.34 -9.77 1.35
N ALA A 324 14.85 -9.12 2.40
CA ALA A 324 15.86 -8.07 2.30
C ALA A 324 17.20 -8.55 1.71
N GLU A 325 17.50 -9.84 1.82
CA GLU A 325 18.80 -10.41 1.42
C GLU A 325 18.72 -11.13 0.06
N GLY A 326 17.60 -11.77 -0.25
CA GLY A 326 17.45 -12.62 -1.44
C GLY A 326 16.94 -11.89 -2.68
N LEU A 327 16.24 -10.75 -2.53
CA LEU A 327 15.62 -10.04 -3.65
C LEU A 327 16.43 -8.82 -4.12
N GLY A 328 16.16 -8.39 -5.37
CA GLY A 328 16.70 -7.17 -5.95
C GLY A 328 18.15 -7.24 -6.39
N ARG A 329 18.76 -8.42 -6.39
CA ARG A 329 20.16 -8.68 -6.76
C ARG A 329 20.25 -9.76 -7.81
N ILE A 330 21.38 -9.77 -8.53
CA ILE A 330 21.78 -10.87 -9.41
C ILE A 330 23.15 -11.31 -8.89
N GLU A 331 23.19 -12.46 -8.25
CA GLU A 331 24.41 -13.02 -7.64
C GLU A 331 24.65 -14.44 -8.18
N PRO A 332 25.90 -14.90 -8.30
CA PRO A 332 26.19 -16.28 -8.67
C PRO A 332 25.80 -17.26 -7.57
N GLY A 333 25.12 -18.35 -7.91
CA GLY A 333 24.76 -19.44 -6.98
C GLY A 333 23.27 -19.79 -7.00
#